data_6d4f97b98edd71e9c1816924737afb35
#
_entry.id   6d4f97b98edd71e9c1816924737afb35
#
_cell.length_a   1.000
_cell.length_b   1.000
_cell.length_c   1.000
_cell.angle_alpha   90.00
_cell.angle_beta   90.00
_cell.angle_gamma   90.00
#
_symmetry.space_group_name_H-M   'P 1'
#
loop_
_entity.id
_entity.type
_entity.pdbx_description
1 polymer ?
#
loop_
_entity_poly.entity_id
_entity_poly.type
_entity_poly.pdbx_seq_one_letter_code
_entity_poly.pdbx_strand_id
1 'polypeptide(L)'
;MNSLHELCEVREEVFDPSRRDTVLDLTDLIEDRINARRFFKTNYVTNGMETLLREAFDRFSRQSQQGTFLLNQAMGGGKTHNMIALGLLAKHPEFRDEVLEGYHDPNLGRVRIAAFTGRESDAPLGIWGSIAEQIGKSNSSATTTSRSPLRARRPG
;
A
#
# COMPACT_ATOMS: atom_id res chain seq x y z
N MET A 1 31.07 10.21 26.43
CA MET A 1 30.20 10.48 25.26
C MET A 1 30.53 9.41 24.24
N ASN A 2 29.57 8.57 23.87
CA ASN A 2 29.77 7.57 22.83
C ASN A 2 29.79 8.27 21.47
N SER A 3 30.69 7.84 20.59
CA SER A 3 30.75 8.36 19.23
C SER A 3 29.54 7.88 18.40
N LEU A 4 29.15 8.59 17.35
CA LEU A 4 28.12 8.13 16.42
C LEU A 4 28.42 6.75 15.84
N HIS A 5 29.69 6.41 15.67
CA HIS A 5 30.12 5.10 15.19
C HIS A 5 29.81 3.97 16.19
N GLU A 6 29.84 4.24 17.49
CA GLU A 6 29.47 3.26 18.53
C GLU A 6 27.96 3.12 18.70
N LEU A 7 27.18 4.12 18.27
CA LEU A 7 25.73 4.17 18.41
C LEU A 7 24.98 3.72 17.15
N CYS A 8 25.65 3.63 16.00
CA CYS A 8 25.07 3.33 14.72
C CYS A 8 25.61 2.01 14.17
N GLU A 9 24.74 1.05 13.96
CA GLU A 9 25.03 -0.16 13.21
C GLU A 9 24.69 0.06 11.74
N VAL A 10 25.69 -0.07 10.87
CA VAL A 10 25.50 0.11 9.44
C VAL A 10 24.84 -1.14 8.87
N ARG A 11 23.72 -0.98 8.19
CA ARG A 11 23.04 -2.09 7.50
C ARG A 11 23.92 -2.58 6.35
N GLU A 12 24.12 -3.91 6.24
CA GLU A 12 24.90 -4.53 5.14
C GLU A 12 24.41 -4.12 3.76
N GLU A 13 23.14 -3.82 3.66
CA GLU A 13 22.45 -3.37 2.45
C GLU A 13 23.01 -2.06 1.85
N VAL A 14 23.62 -1.20 2.67
CA VAL A 14 24.26 0.05 2.22
C VAL A 14 25.49 -0.23 1.33
N PHE A 15 26.10 -1.39 1.49
CA PHE A 15 27.31 -1.78 0.75
C PHE A 15 27.00 -2.59 -0.52
N ASP A 16 25.72 -2.88 -0.79
CA ASP A 16 25.34 -3.61 -2.00
C ASP A 16 25.22 -2.68 -3.21
N PRO A 17 26.20 -2.69 -4.15
CA PRO A 17 26.20 -1.80 -5.29
C PRO A 17 25.08 -2.09 -6.31
N SER A 18 24.42 -3.25 -6.21
CA SER A 18 23.27 -3.59 -7.04
C SER A 18 21.98 -2.93 -6.54
N ARG A 19 21.96 -2.46 -5.32
CA ARG A 19 20.86 -1.72 -4.69
C ARG A 19 21.04 -0.23 -4.92
N ARG A 20 20.77 0.22 -6.14
CA ARG A 20 20.47 1.64 -6.32
C ARG A 20 19.20 1.94 -5.57
N ASP A 21 19.18 3.02 -4.78
CA ASP A 21 17.97 3.58 -4.19
C ASP A 21 16.98 3.86 -5.32
N THR A 22 16.14 2.89 -5.63
CA THR A 22 15.02 3.08 -6.53
C THR A 22 14.03 3.93 -5.77
N VAL A 23 13.85 5.15 -6.23
CA VAL A 23 12.77 6.02 -5.74
C VAL A 23 11.47 5.25 -5.96
N LEU A 24 10.84 4.82 -4.87
CA LEU A 24 9.58 4.09 -4.94
C LEU A 24 8.51 4.99 -5.55
N ASP A 25 7.77 4.44 -6.51
CA ASP A 25 6.65 5.10 -7.16
C ASP A 25 5.32 4.43 -6.78
N LEU A 26 4.22 5.16 -6.92
CA LEU A 26 2.88 4.61 -6.73
C LEU A 26 2.53 3.55 -7.78
N THR A 27 3.13 3.60 -8.96
CA THR A 27 3.01 2.57 -9.97
C THR A 27 3.54 1.23 -9.46
N ASP A 28 4.66 1.22 -8.74
CA ASP A 28 5.22 0.00 -8.16
C ASP A 28 4.28 -0.63 -7.13
N LEU A 29 3.52 0.21 -6.38
CA LEU A 29 2.49 -0.25 -5.47
C LEU A 29 1.32 -0.91 -6.22
N ILE A 30 0.86 -0.32 -7.32
CA ILE A 30 -0.27 -0.85 -8.10
C ILE A 30 0.11 -2.16 -8.80
N GLU A 31 1.33 -2.25 -9.31
CA GLU A 31 1.85 -3.42 -10.02
C GLU A 31 2.42 -4.51 -9.11
N ASP A 32 2.23 -4.39 -7.79
CA ASP A 32 2.70 -5.34 -6.77
C ASP A 32 4.22 -5.60 -6.79
N ARG A 33 5.02 -4.59 -7.20
CA ARG A 33 6.48 -4.69 -7.24
C ARG A 33 7.15 -4.46 -5.88
N ILE A 34 6.41 -3.93 -4.90
CA ILE A 34 6.93 -3.60 -3.57
C ILE A 34 6.65 -4.77 -2.62
N ASN A 35 7.71 -5.34 -2.06
CA ASN A 35 7.58 -6.34 -1.01
C ASN A 35 7.20 -5.66 0.32
N ALA A 36 5.98 -5.89 0.80
CA ALA A 36 5.44 -5.26 2.01
C ALA A 36 6.27 -5.56 3.27
N ARG A 37 6.65 -6.85 3.49
CA ARG A 37 7.45 -7.25 4.65
C ARG A 37 8.79 -6.52 4.67
N ARG A 38 9.47 -6.46 3.53
CA ARG A 38 10.74 -5.76 3.41
C ARG A 38 10.56 -4.27 3.63
N PHE A 39 9.51 -3.67 3.05
CA PHE A 39 9.21 -2.25 3.20
C PHE A 39 9.08 -1.88 4.68
N PHE A 40 8.22 -2.54 5.44
CA PHE A 40 8.02 -2.22 6.86
C PHE A 40 9.23 -2.59 7.74
N LYS A 41 10.01 -3.60 7.39
CA LYS A 41 11.25 -3.93 8.11
C LYS A 41 12.35 -2.87 7.93
N THR A 42 12.44 -2.24 6.76
CA THR A 42 13.53 -1.31 6.42
C THR A 42 13.17 0.16 6.62
N ASN A 43 11.90 0.47 6.78
CA ASN A 43 11.41 1.84 6.94
C ASN A 43 10.89 2.08 8.35
N TYR A 44 11.21 3.25 8.87
CA TYR A 44 10.71 3.67 10.18
C TYR A 44 9.32 4.29 10.03
N VAL A 45 8.37 3.79 10.83
CA VAL A 45 7.04 4.37 10.92
C VAL A 45 7.09 5.59 11.84
N THR A 46 7.02 6.78 11.26
CA THR A 46 7.00 8.02 12.04
C THR A 46 5.65 8.26 12.68
N ASN A 47 5.57 9.08 13.74
CA ASN A 47 4.30 9.43 14.38
C ASN A 47 3.28 10.01 13.38
N GLY A 48 3.73 10.84 12.42
CA GLY A 48 2.86 11.41 11.38
C GLY A 48 2.33 10.36 10.40
N MET A 49 3.16 9.37 10.04
CA MET A 49 2.73 8.23 9.23
C MET A 49 1.74 7.37 10.00
N GLU A 50 2.02 7.03 11.24
CA GLU A 50 1.13 6.25 12.08
C GLU A 50 -0.24 6.91 12.24
N THR A 51 -0.28 8.21 12.52
CA THR A 51 -1.54 8.99 12.60
C THR A 51 -2.34 8.87 11.31
N LEU A 52 -1.71 9.11 10.15
CA LEU A 52 -2.38 8.97 8.85
C LEU A 52 -2.95 7.55 8.65
N LEU A 53 -2.15 6.54 8.97
CA LEU A 53 -2.55 5.15 8.79
C LEU A 53 -3.74 4.79 9.69
N ARG A 54 -3.69 5.14 10.98
CA ARG A 54 -4.79 4.90 11.94
C ARG A 54 -6.07 5.58 11.49
N GLU A 55 -6.04 6.86 11.19
CA GLU A 55 -7.21 7.61 10.73
C GLU A 55 -7.81 7.04 9.44
N ALA A 56 -6.97 6.62 8.49
CA ALA A 56 -7.44 5.99 7.26
C ALA A 56 -8.12 4.64 7.54
N PHE A 57 -7.56 3.81 8.40
CA PHE A 57 -8.15 2.52 8.75
C PHE A 57 -9.41 2.65 9.59
N ASP A 58 -9.50 3.65 10.47
CA ASP A 58 -10.73 4.01 11.18
C ASP A 58 -11.84 4.41 10.19
N ARG A 59 -11.47 5.09 9.10
CA ARG A 59 -12.42 5.39 8.03
C ARG A 59 -12.87 4.13 7.29
N PHE A 60 -11.96 3.22 6.97
CA PHE A 60 -12.31 1.96 6.29
C PHE A 60 -13.21 1.07 7.16
N SER A 61 -12.99 1.07 8.47
CA SER A 61 -13.78 0.36 9.48
C SER A 61 -15.07 1.11 9.87
N ARG A 62 -15.38 2.25 9.23
CA ARG A 62 -16.54 3.11 9.50
C ARG A 62 -16.57 3.72 10.90
N GLN A 63 -15.44 3.78 11.59
CA GLN A 63 -15.29 4.42 12.90
C GLN A 63 -15.08 5.93 12.80
N SER A 64 -14.65 6.42 11.61
CA SER A 64 -14.44 7.84 11.32
C SER A 64 -15.24 8.30 10.10
N GLN A 65 -15.60 9.58 10.07
CA GLN A 65 -16.21 10.25 8.90
C GLN A 65 -15.15 10.93 8.01
N GLN A 66 -13.89 10.97 8.44
CA GLN A 66 -12.80 11.59 7.71
C GLN A 66 -12.47 10.77 6.44
N GLY A 67 -12.91 11.26 5.28
CA GLY A 67 -12.75 10.55 3.99
C GLY A 67 -11.67 11.13 3.08
N THR A 68 -11.02 12.24 3.50
CA THR A 68 -10.01 12.92 2.69
C THR A 68 -8.83 13.32 3.56
N PHE A 69 -7.61 13.03 3.11
CA PHE A 69 -6.38 13.37 3.79
C PHE A 69 -5.49 14.20 2.85
N LEU A 70 -5.09 15.38 3.29
CA LEU A 70 -4.18 16.25 2.57
C LEU A 70 -2.78 16.16 3.17
N LEU A 71 -1.84 15.57 2.44
CA LEU A 71 -0.44 15.52 2.83
C LEU A 71 0.29 16.80 2.36
N ASN A 72 0.26 17.83 3.17
CA ASN A 72 0.91 19.10 2.89
C ASN A 72 2.28 19.17 3.57
N GLN A 73 3.27 18.54 2.94
CA GLN A 73 4.66 18.52 3.41
C GLN A 73 5.59 19.12 2.35
N ALA A 74 6.74 19.63 2.78
CA ALA A 74 7.78 20.10 1.88
C ALA A 74 8.26 19.00 0.92
N MET A 75 9.01 19.37 -0.11
CA MET A 75 9.67 18.40 -0.99
C MET A 75 10.60 17.50 -0.14
N GLY A 76 10.59 16.20 -0.41
CA GLY A 76 11.34 15.25 0.40
C GLY A 76 10.66 14.82 1.70
N GLY A 77 9.52 15.38 2.08
CA GLY A 77 8.79 15.06 3.32
C GLY A 77 8.10 13.69 3.36
N GLY A 78 8.41 12.77 2.45
CA GLY A 78 7.93 11.38 2.49
C GLY A 78 6.47 11.19 2.06
N LYS A 79 5.84 12.13 1.35
CA LYS A 79 4.43 12.00 0.90
C LYS A 79 4.14 10.70 0.16
N THR A 80 4.92 10.41 -0.87
CA THR A 80 4.79 9.16 -1.65
C THR A 80 5.00 7.94 -0.77
N HIS A 81 5.96 8.01 0.16
CA HIS A 81 6.25 6.94 1.10
C HIS A 81 5.06 6.64 2.02
N ASN A 82 4.41 7.68 2.56
CA ASN A 82 3.19 7.54 3.36
C ASN A 82 2.03 6.92 2.55
N MET A 83 1.85 7.31 1.29
CA MET A 83 0.84 6.72 0.42
C MET A 83 1.14 5.25 0.10
N ILE A 84 2.40 4.90 -0.11
CA ILE A 84 2.83 3.51 -0.33
C ILE A 84 2.57 2.68 0.94
N ALA A 85 2.93 3.18 2.11
CA ALA A 85 2.67 2.51 3.39
C ALA A 85 1.17 2.21 3.59
N LEU A 86 0.31 3.21 3.34
CA LEU A 86 -1.14 3.05 3.40
C LEU A 86 -1.63 1.99 2.41
N GLY A 87 -1.17 2.04 1.17
CA GLY A 87 -1.54 1.09 0.13
C GLY A 87 -1.09 -0.34 0.45
N LEU A 88 0.12 -0.52 0.98
CA LEU A 88 0.62 -1.83 1.38
C LEU A 88 -0.20 -2.42 2.53
N LEU A 89 -0.53 -1.64 3.57
CA LEU A 89 -1.40 -2.12 4.66
C LEU A 89 -2.84 -2.37 4.20
N ALA A 90 -3.33 -1.64 3.19
CA ALA A 90 -4.62 -1.89 2.58
C ALA A 90 -4.66 -3.24 1.87
N LYS A 91 -3.60 -3.58 1.12
CA LYS A 91 -3.47 -4.86 0.40
C LYS A 91 -3.15 -6.05 1.32
N HIS A 92 -2.42 -5.82 2.40
CA HIS A 92 -1.81 -6.84 3.28
C HIS A 92 -2.30 -6.70 4.72
N PRO A 93 -3.50 -7.24 5.05
CA PRO A 93 -4.05 -7.15 6.41
C PRO A 93 -3.14 -7.74 7.48
N GLU A 94 -2.32 -8.73 7.12
CA GLU A 94 -1.41 -9.45 8.01
C GLU A 94 -0.32 -8.58 8.66
N PHE A 95 -0.03 -7.41 8.08
CA PHE A 95 0.97 -6.48 8.63
C PHE A 95 0.36 -5.37 9.50
N ARG A 96 -0.97 -5.25 9.56
CA ARG A 96 -1.62 -4.13 10.27
C ARG A 96 -1.34 -4.13 11.75
N ASP A 97 -1.43 -5.28 12.39
CA ASP A 97 -1.21 -5.43 13.83
C ASP A 97 0.26 -5.18 14.22
N GLU A 98 1.20 -5.61 13.36
CA GLU A 98 2.65 -5.37 13.55
C GLU A 98 3.02 -3.89 13.37
N VAL A 99 2.43 -3.22 12.38
CA VAL A 99 2.78 -1.83 12.00
C VAL A 99 2.00 -0.80 12.81
N LEU A 100 0.75 -1.11 13.14
CA LEU A 100 -0.15 -0.26 13.92
C LEU A 100 -0.44 -0.95 15.25
N GLU A 101 0.50 -0.89 16.17
CA GLU A 101 0.41 -1.54 17.46
C GLU A 101 -0.96 -1.34 18.13
N GLY A 102 -1.62 -2.43 18.50
CA GLY A 102 -2.95 -2.43 19.07
C GLY A 102 -4.10 -2.13 18.10
N TYR A 103 -3.85 -2.00 16.79
CA TYR A 103 -4.92 -1.95 15.80
C TYR A 103 -5.39 -3.36 15.47
N HIS A 104 -6.64 -3.64 15.75
CA HIS A 104 -7.24 -4.93 15.43
C HIS A 104 -8.67 -4.75 14.89
N ASP A 105 -8.84 -5.03 13.59
CA ASP A 105 -10.17 -5.15 12.97
C ASP A 105 -10.21 -6.43 12.12
N PRO A 106 -10.68 -7.56 12.71
CA PRO A 106 -10.73 -8.85 12.02
C PRO A 106 -11.74 -8.86 10.87
N ASN A 107 -12.68 -7.90 10.83
CA ASN A 107 -13.71 -7.82 9.80
C ASN A 107 -13.24 -7.03 8.57
N LEU A 108 -12.21 -6.20 8.73
CA LEU A 108 -11.64 -5.43 7.64
C LEU A 108 -10.63 -6.27 6.85
N GLY A 109 -11.11 -6.95 5.82
CA GLY A 109 -10.26 -7.69 4.88
C GLY A 109 -9.35 -6.79 4.02
N ARG A 110 -9.00 -7.25 2.84
CA ARG A 110 -8.21 -6.45 1.87
C ARG A 110 -9.03 -5.26 1.37
N VAL A 111 -8.42 -4.08 1.37
CA VAL A 111 -9.01 -2.86 0.83
C VAL A 111 -8.49 -2.65 -0.60
N ARG A 112 -9.38 -2.32 -1.53
CA ARG A 112 -9.00 -2.01 -2.91
C ARG A 112 -8.37 -0.64 -2.97
N ILE A 113 -7.32 -0.52 -3.77
CA ILE A 113 -6.63 0.73 -3.99
C ILE A 113 -6.58 1.06 -5.48
N ALA A 114 -6.59 2.33 -5.76
CA ALA A 114 -6.24 2.90 -7.06
C ALA A 114 -5.33 4.11 -6.79
N ALA A 115 -4.30 4.29 -7.58
CA ALA A 115 -3.40 5.42 -7.47
C ALA A 115 -3.24 6.12 -8.81
N PHE A 116 -3.08 7.43 -8.75
CA PHE A 116 -2.83 8.27 -9.90
C PHE A 116 -1.72 9.26 -9.58
N THR A 117 -0.76 9.40 -10.48
CA THR A 117 0.31 10.39 -10.36
C THR A 117 0.09 11.52 -11.36
N GLY A 118 0.36 12.75 -10.96
CA GLY A 118 0.24 13.91 -11.86
C GLY A 118 1.25 13.92 -13.03
N ARG A 119 2.16 12.93 -13.07
CA ARG A 119 3.09 12.71 -14.18
C ARG A 119 2.45 11.92 -15.34
N GLU A 120 1.31 11.32 -15.12
CA GLU A 120 0.54 10.61 -16.14
C GLU A 120 -0.24 11.60 -17.00
N SER A 121 0.45 12.62 -17.54
CA SER A 121 -0.15 13.62 -18.43
C SER A 121 -0.77 13.00 -19.69
N ASP A 122 -0.36 11.80 -20.04
CA ASP A 122 -0.80 11.05 -21.20
C ASP A 122 -1.85 9.98 -20.89
N ALA A 123 -2.44 9.99 -19.68
CA ALA A 123 -3.52 9.08 -19.34
C ALA A 123 -4.75 9.36 -20.25
N PRO A 124 -5.06 8.50 -21.22
CA PRO A 124 -6.08 8.78 -22.23
C PRO A 124 -7.49 8.94 -21.65
N LEU A 125 -7.69 8.42 -20.46
CA LEU A 125 -8.98 8.45 -19.76
C LEU A 125 -9.01 9.50 -18.63
N GLY A 126 -7.95 10.27 -18.43
CA GLY A 126 -7.79 11.19 -17.30
C GLY A 126 -7.82 10.48 -15.94
N ILE A 127 -7.80 11.26 -14.86
CA ILE A 127 -7.75 10.73 -13.48
C ILE A 127 -8.91 9.78 -13.14
N TRP A 128 -10.13 10.14 -13.48
CA TRP A 128 -11.31 9.33 -13.12
C TRP A 128 -11.39 8.04 -13.93
N GLY A 129 -11.04 8.09 -15.21
CA GLY A 129 -10.98 6.90 -16.05
C GLY A 129 -9.89 5.93 -15.60
N SER A 130 -8.72 6.44 -15.26
CA SER A 130 -7.61 5.64 -14.72
C SER A 130 -7.99 4.93 -13.41
N ILE A 131 -8.60 5.66 -12.47
CA ILE A 131 -9.10 5.07 -11.21
C ILE A 131 -10.17 4.01 -11.47
N ALA A 132 -11.14 4.29 -12.35
CA ALA A 132 -12.22 3.35 -12.69
C ALA A 132 -11.67 2.07 -13.33
N GLU A 133 -10.69 2.17 -14.21
CA GLU A 133 -10.04 1.03 -14.84
C GLU A 133 -9.30 0.16 -13.81
N GLN A 134 -8.54 0.75 -12.89
CA GLN A 134 -7.82 0.04 -11.84
C GLN A 134 -8.78 -0.72 -10.91
N ILE A 135 -9.88 -0.08 -10.49
CA ILE A 135 -10.90 -0.70 -9.64
C ILE A 135 -11.67 -1.80 -10.42
N GLY A 136 -11.93 -1.59 -11.71
CA GLY A 136 -12.60 -2.55 -12.58
C GLY A 136 -11.77 -3.83 -12.79
N LYS A 137 -10.48 -3.70 -13.04
CA LYS A 137 -9.56 -4.85 -13.19
C LYS A 137 -9.49 -5.69 -11.91
N SER A 138 -9.53 -5.08 -10.74
CA SER A 138 -9.51 -5.81 -9.47
C SER A 138 -10.78 -6.65 -9.23
N ASN A 139 -11.91 -6.32 -9.86
CA ASN A 139 -13.14 -7.10 -9.78
C ASN A 139 -13.09 -8.33 -10.70
N SER A 140 -12.44 -8.26 -11.85
CA SER A 140 -12.35 -9.37 -12.80
C SER A 140 -11.45 -10.51 -12.32
N SER A 141 -10.41 -10.20 -11.58
CA SER A 141 -9.52 -11.22 -10.99
C SER A 141 -10.14 -11.99 -9.82
N ALA A 142 -11.11 -11.40 -9.11
CA ALA A 142 -11.81 -12.06 -8.02
C ALA A 142 -12.92 -13.03 -8.47
N THR A 143 -13.39 -12.95 -9.72
CA THR A 143 -14.53 -13.73 -10.21
C THR A 143 -14.11 -15.06 -10.89
N THR A 144 -12.82 -15.29 -11.09
CA THR A 144 -12.35 -16.47 -11.87
C THR A 144 -12.24 -17.77 -11.05
N THR A 145 -12.55 -17.76 -9.73
CA THR A 145 -12.31 -18.94 -8.87
C THR A 145 -13.57 -19.76 -8.55
N SER A 146 -14.73 -19.51 -9.16
CA SER A 146 -15.93 -20.34 -8.90
C SER A 146 -16.86 -20.48 -10.08
N ARG A 147 -16.41 -21.21 -11.11
CA ARG A 147 -17.32 -21.92 -12.04
C ARG A 147 -16.73 -23.25 -12.42
N SER A 148 -16.99 -24.28 -11.61
CA SER A 148 -16.97 -25.67 -12.06
C SER A 148 -18.13 -25.87 -13.04
N PRO A 149 -17.92 -26.46 -14.21
CA PRO A 149 -19.03 -26.77 -15.12
C PRO A 149 -19.83 -27.94 -14.55
N LEU A 150 -21.08 -27.69 -14.27
CA LEU A 150 -22.08 -28.73 -14.01
C LEU A 150 -22.16 -29.64 -15.23
N ARG A 151 -21.72 -30.86 -15.03
CA ARG A 151 -21.84 -31.97 -15.98
C ARG A 151 -23.32 -32.26 -16.24
N ALA A 152 -23.81 -31.91 -17.42
CA ALA A 152 -25.12 -32.34 -17.90
C ALA A 152 -25.18 -33.87 -17.98
N ARG A 153 -26.04 -34.50 -17.16
CA ARG A 153 -26.46 -35.89 -17.34
C ARG A 153 -27.40 -35.95 -18.54
N ARG A 154 -27.05 -36.75 -19.53
CA ARG A 154 -27.97 -37.19 -20.59
C ARG A 154 -28.89 -38.25 -20.00
N PRO A 155 -30.21 -38.21 -20.29
CA PRO A 155 -31.11 -39.35 -20.05
C PRO A 155 -30.93 -40.38 -21.15
N GLY A 156 -30.84 -41.66 -20.76
CA GLY A 156 -30.98 -42.82 -21.61
C GLY A 156 -32.43 -43.20 -21.72
#